data_034180467b19b73cd7678ffd6cef532b
#
_entry.id   034180467b19b73cd7678ffd6cef532b
#
_cell.length_a   1.000
_cell.length_b   1.000
_cell.length_c   1.000
_cell.angle_alpha   90.00
_cell.angle_beta   90.00
_cell.angle_gamma   90.00
#
_symmetry.space_group_name_H-M   'P 1'
#
loop_
_entity.id
_entity.type
_entity.pdbx_description
1 polymer ?
#
loop_
_entity_poly.entity_id
_entity_poly.type
_entity_poly.pdbx_seq_one_letter_code
_entity_poly.pdbx_strand_id
1 'polypeptide(L)'
;MSSFRVVVIGAGETGTPLLQQLLTADFVTVLGVADLDLNQPGIALATMHDVQTTSNFMDLIALGTEVDIMIDVTGAHAVRETLRKAMVESGNNHTIIMHERIAMLMLSLSAGKLIEGKHGDEDYV
;
A
#
# COMPACT_ATOMS: atom_id res chain seq x y z
N MET A 1 3.95 1.77 -20.17
CA MET A 1 4.57 1.16 -18.96
C MET A 1 4.56 -0.36 -19.11
N SER A 2 5.59 -1.01 -18.60
CA SER A 2 5.69 -2.47 -18.66
C SER A 2 5.03 -3.15 -17.44
N SER A 3 4.91 -2.44 -16.34
CA SER A 3 4.23 -2.90 -15.13
C SER A 3 3.76 -1.70 -14.31
N PHE A 4 2.80 -1.95 -13.40
CA PHE A 4 2.44 -0.97 -12.38
C PHE A 4 3.45 -1.08 -11.25
N ARG A 5 4.16 0.00 -10.96
CA ARG A 5 5.16 0.05 -9.87
C ARG A 5 4.46 0.53 -8.60
N VAL A 6 4.41 -0.33 -7.61
CA VAL A 6 3.53 -0.17 -6.45
C VAL A 6 4.32 -0.26 -5.15
N VAL A 7 3.95 0.53 -4.16
CA VAL A 7 4.37 0.34 -2.77
C VAL A 7 3.14 0.15 -1.89
N VAL A 8 3.30 -0.59 -0.80
CA VAL A 8 2.20 -0.88 0.15
C VAL A 8 2.62 -0.40 1.54
N ILE A 9 1.77 0.41 2.15
CA ILE A 9 1.93 0.88 3.53
C ILE A 9 0.86 0.20 4.37
N GLY A 10 1.28 -0.68 5.26
CA GLY A 10 0.41 -1.56 6.05
C GLY A 10 0.53 -3.01 5.59
N ALA A 11 0.94 -3.89 6.50
CA ALA A 11 1.24 -5.29 6.19
C ALA A 11 0.47 -6.26 7.09
N GLY A 12 -0.67 -5.82 7.63
CA GLY A 12 -1.54 -6.59 8.51
C GLY A 12 -2.67 -7.30 7.78
N GLU A 13 -3.85 -7.31 8.39
CA GLU A 13 -5.00 -8.08 7.88
C GLU A 13 -5.46 -7.65 6.49
N THR A 14 -5.49 -6.37 6.19
CA THR A 14 -5.91 -5.87 4.88
C THR A 14 -4.75 -5.90 3.89
N GLY A 15 -3.58 -5.49 4.32
CA GLY A 15 -2.42 -5.39 3.46
C GLY A 15 -1.93 -6.72 2.93
N THR A 16 -1.96 -7.77 3.76
CA THR A 16 -1.41 -9.08 3.37
C THR A 16 -2.18 -9.74 2.22
N PRO A 17 -3.53 -9.83 2.25
CA PRO A 17 -4.26 -10.40 1.11
C PRO A 17 -4.07 -9.62 -0.18
N LEU A 18 -4.03 -8.29 -0.09
CA LEU A 18 -3.79 -7.44 -1.25
C LEU A 18 -2.37 -7.66 -1.80
N LEU A 19 -1.39 -7.69 -0.92
CA LEU A 19 0.01 -7.92 -1.28
C LEU A 19 0.19 -9.26 -1.99
N GLN A 20 -0.51 -10.31 -1.53
CA GLN A 20 -0.48 -11.61 -2.16
C GLN A 20 -0.91 -11.53 -3.64
N GLN A 21 -1.97 -10.78 -3.93
CA GLN A 21 -2.43 -10.58 -5.30
C GLN A 21 -1.43 -9.77 -6.12
N LEU A 22 -0.86 -8.71 -5.54
CA LEU A 22 0.11 -7.86 -6.23
C LEU A 22 1.39 -8.63 -6.58
N LEU A 23 1.88 -9.46 -5.67
CA LEU A 23 3.11 -10.23 -5.86
C LEU A 23 2.98 -11.34 -6.91
N THR A 24 1.77 -11.83 -7.14
CA THR A 24 1.53 -12.91 -8.11
C THR A 24 1.12 -12.42 -9.49
N ALA A 25 0.87 -11.12 -9.65
CA ALA A 25 0.47 -10.54 -10.93
C ALA A 25 1.70 -10.19 -11.78
N ASP A 26 1.76 -10.68 -13.01
CA ASP A 26 2.89 -10.44 -13.91
C ASP A 26 3.05 -8.96 -14.30
N PHE A 27 1.98 -8.19 -14.20
CA PHE A 27 1.95 -6.78 -14.60
C PHE A 27 2.13 -5.81 -13.42
N VAL A 28 2.54 -6.32 -12.26
CA VAL A 28 2.80 -5.51 -11.05
C VAL A 28 4.23 -5.74 -10.57
N THR A 29 4.91 -4.64 -10.27
CA THR A 29 6.22 -4.67 -9.60
C THR A 29 6.06 -4.00 -8.24
N VAL A 30 6.20 -4.76 -7.17
CA VAL A 30 6.15 -4.21 -5.81
C VAL A 30 7.54 -3.70 -5.44
N LEU A 31 7.66 -2.39 -5.24
CA LEU A 31 8.95 -1.75 -4.95
C LEU A 31 9.29 -1.77 -3.46
N GLY A 32 8.29 -1.85 -2.60
CA GLY A 32 8.52 -1.87 -1.16
C GLY A 32 7.24 -2.03 -0.36
N VAL A 33 7.41 -2.47 0.87
CA VAL A 33 6.32 -2.65 1.84
C VAL A 33 6.77 -2.06 3.18
N ALA A 34 5.91 -1.27 3.81
CA ALA A 34 6.17 -0.66 5.11
C ALA A 34 5.13 -1.06 6.15
N ASP A 35 5.58 -1.27 7.36
CA ASP A 35 4.73 -1.40 8.54
C ASP A 35 5.55 -1.05 9.78
N LEU A 36 4.95 -0.34 10.73
CA LEU A 36 5.62 -0.01 11.99
C LEU A 36 6.06 -1.26 12.74
N ASP A 37 5.32 -2.35 12.59
CA ASP A 37 5.65 -3.65 13.19
C ASP A 37 6.17 -4.60 12.11
N LEU A 38 7.46 -4.85 12.12
CA LEU A 38 8.11 -5.75 11.15
C LEU A 38 7.77 -7.23 11.37
N ASN A 39 7.00 -7.55 12.40
CA ASN A 39 6.50 -8.92 12.64
C ASN A 39 5.13 -9.18 11.99
N GLN A 40 4.58 -8.20 11.29
CA GLN A 40 3.31 -8.40 10.57
C GLN A 40 3.47 -9.42 9.44
N PRO A 41 2.41 -10.19 9.14
CA PRO A 41 2.51 -11.28 8.15
C PRO A 41 2.89 -10.81 6.75
N GLY A 42 2.48 -9.62 6.35
CA GLY A 42 2.84 -9.06 5.03
C GLY A 42 4.31 -8.74 4.90
N ILE A 43 5.01 -8.47 6.00
CA ILE A 43 6.45 -8.23 5.97
C ILE A 43 7.18 -9.54 5.60
N ALA A 44 6.81 -10.65 6.23
CA ALA A 44 7.39 -11.96 5.89
C ALA A 44 7.12 -12.33 4.43
N LEU A 45 5.89 -12.08 3.97
CA LEU A 45 5.50 -12.35 2.59
C LEU A 45 6.34 -11.54 1.60
N ALA A 46 6.52 -10.25 1.85
CA ALA A 46 7.35 -9.38 1.02
C ALA A 46 8.80 -9.88 0.97
N THR A 47 9.35 -10.22 2.12
CA THR A 47 10.72 -10.74 2.23
C THR A 47 10.90 -12.04 1.44
N MET A 48 9.92 -12.93 1.47
CA MET A 48 9.95 -14.17 0.69
C MET A 48 10.01 -13.92 -0.82
N HIS A 49 9.51 -12.77 -1.28
CA HIS A 49 9.51 -12.40 -2.70
C HIS A 49 10.63 -11.40 -3.03
N ASP A 50 11.61 -11.25 -2.16
CA ASP A 50 12.75 -10.34 -2.32
C ASP A 50 12.33 -8.87 -2.46
N VAL A 51 11.21 -8.50 -1.86
CA VAL A 51 10.73 -7.13 -1.83
C VAL A 51 11.27 -6.42 -0.59
N GLN A 52 11.75 -5.20 -0.76
CA GLN A 52 12.26 -4.39 0.34
C GLN A 52 11.19 -4.08 1.36
N THR A 53 11.55 -4.15 2.64
CA THR A 53 10.64 -3.81 3.75
C THR A 53 11.26 -2.73 4.61
N THR A 54 10.42 -1.94 5.26
CA THR A 54 10.86 -0.88 6.15
C THR A 54 9.85 -0.63 7.25
N SER A 55 10.33 -0.19 8.41
CA SER A 55 9.46 0.28 9.49
C SER A 55 9.12 1.76 9.37
N ASN A 56 9.73 2.46 8.41
CA ASN A 56 9.51 3.89 8.18
C ASN A 56 8.99 4.12 6.76
N PHE A 57 7.69 4.37 6.61
CA PHE A 57 7.09 4.55 5.29
C PHE A 57 7.63 5.79 4.53
N MET A 58 8.32 6.70 5.21
CA MET A 58 9.01 7.81 4.55
C MET A 58 10.07 7.32 3.56
N ASP A 59 10.64 6.14 3.79
CA ASP A 59 11.57 5.52 2.85
C ASP A 59 10.90 5.23 1.50
N LEU A 60 9.62 4.90 1.52
CA LEU A 60 8.85 4.64 0.30
C LEU A 60 8.46 5.95 -0.40
N ILE A 61 8.17 6.99 0.37
CA ILE A 61 7.90 8.33 -0.18
C ILE A 61 9.15 8.85 -0.91
N ALA A 62 10.32 8.55 -0.40
CA ALA A 62 11.59 8.99 -0.98
C ALA A 62 11.85 8.40 -2.39
N LEU A 63 11.15 7.34 -2.77
CA LEU A 63 11.23 6.79 -4.13
C LEU A 63 10.63 7.74 -5.18
N GLY A 64 9.79 8.67 -4.76
CA GLY A 64 9.26 9.71 -5.63
C GLY A 64 8.47 9.16 -6.82
N THR A 65 8.73 9.70 -8.00
CA THR A 65 8.00 9.34 -9.23
C THR A 65 8.31 7.96 -9.78
N GLU A 66 9.22 7.20 -9.16
CA GLU A 66 9.40 5.78 -9.48
C GLU A 66 8.15 4.97 -9.10
N VAL A 67 7.35 5.48 -8.16
CA VAL A 67 6.13 4.83 -7.70
C VAL A 67 4.94 5.32 -8.53
N ASP A 68 4.21 4.41 -9.15
CA ASP A 68 2.98 4.74 -9.87
C ASP A 68 1.80 4.80 -8.89
N ILE A 69 1.70 3.83 -7.98
CA ILE A 69 0.60 3.73 -7.02
C ILE A 69 1.14 3.44 -5.63
N MET A 70 0.77 4.28 -4.68
CA MET A 70 1.10 4.10 -3.28
C MET A 70 -0.17 3.68 -2.54
N ILE A 71 -0.19 2.48 -2.02
CA ILE A 71 -1.37 1.88 -1.40
C ILE A 71 -1.24 1.99 0.12
N ASP A 72 -2.08 2.83 0.72
CA ASP A 72 -2.14 3.02 2.17
C ASP A 72 -3.33 2.25 2.74
N VAL A 73 -3.06 1.17 3.44
CA VAL A 73 -4.08 0.34 4.10
C VAL A 73 -3.91 0.34 5.62
N THR A 74 -3.26 1.38 6.16
CA THR A 74 -3.06 1.50 7.61
C THR A 74 -4.35 1.89 8.34
N GLY A 75 -5.28 2.57 7.67
CA GLY A 75 -6.43 3.17 8.31
C GLY A 75 -6.08 4.30 9.27
N ALA A 76 -4.84 4.77 9.25
CA ALA A 76 -4.35 5.80 10.18
C ALA A 76 -4.43 7.19 9.55
N HIS A 77 -5.18 8.08 10.20
CA HIS A 77 -5.33 9.47 9.74
C HIS A 77 -3.98 10.18 9.62
N ALA A 78 -3.08 9.97 10.57
CA ALA A 78 -1.76 10.62 10.57
C ALA A 78 -0.93 10.20 9.35
N VAL A 79 -1.00 8.94 8.95
CA VAL A 79 -0.30 8.45 7.76
C VAL A 79 -0.88 9.12 6.51
N ARG A 80 -2.20 9.16 6.39
CA ARG A 80 -2.88 9.79 5.26
C ARG A 80 -2.50 11.26 5.12
N GLU A 81 -2.49 12.01 6.21
CA GLU A 81 -2.11 13.43 6.20
C GLU A 81 -0.64 13.62 5.82
N THR A 82 0.24 12.79 6.33
CA THR A 82 1.67 12.83 5.99
C THR A 82 1.88 12.57 4.49
N LEU A 83 1.17 11.61 3.92
CA LEU A 83 1.24 11.32 2.48
C LEU A 83 0.77 12.49 1.63
N ARG A 84 -0.36 13.10 1.98
CA ARG A 84 -0.88 14.28 1.27
C ARG A 84 0.14 15.41 1.29
N LYS A 85 0.67 15.70 2.46
CA LYS A 85 1.65 16.77 2.64
C LYS A 85 2.91 16.51 1.82
N ALA A 86 3.41 15.28 1.83
CA ALA A 86 4.59 14.89 1.06
C ALA A 86 4.38 15.06 -0.45
N MET A 87 3.20 14.72 -0.95
CA MET A 87 2.89 14.91 -2.38
C MET A 87 2.89 16.38 -2.75
N VAL A 88 2.31 17.24 -1.92
CA VAL A 88 2.28 18.69 -2.16
C VAL A 88 3.69 19.28 -2.10
N GLU A 89 4.45 18.95 -1.06
CA GLU A 89 5.80 19.50 -0.84
C GLU A 89 6.80 19.06 -1.90
N SER A 90 6.70 17.81 -2.37
CA SER A 90 7.60 17.27 -3.38
C SER A 90 7.24 17.69 -4.81
N GLY A 91 6.02 18.17 -5.03
CA GLY A 91 5.52 18.45 -6.37
C GLY A 91 5.29 17.19 -7.20
N ASN A 92 5.20 16.03 -6.55
CA ASN A 92 4.97 14.77 -7.26
C ASN A 92 3.53 14.68 -7.76
N ASN A 93 3.35 14.89 -9.06
CA ASN A 93 2.05 14.83 -9.73
C ASN A 93 1.83 13.50 -10.45
N HIS A 94 2.77 12.57 -10.32
CA HIS A 94 2.71 11.27 -11.01
C HIS A 94 2.06 10.19 -10.14
N THR A 95 2.52 10.05 -8.89
CA THR A 95 2.11 8.97 -7.99
C THR A 95 0.66 9.17 -7.53
N ILE A 96 -0.14 8.11 -7.66
CA ILE A 96 -1.52 8.08 -7.16
C ILE A 96 -1.51 7.41 -5.78
N ILE A 97 -2.17 8.03 -4.81
CA ILE A 97 -2.37 7.42 -3.49
C ILE A 97 -3.73 6.74 -3.46
N MET A 98 -3.72 5.47 -3.10
CA MET A 98 -4.93 4.66 -2.96
C MET A 98 -5.07 4.26 -1.49
N HIS A 99 -6.18 4.68 -0.86
CA HIS A 99 -6.45 4.38 0.54
C HIS A 99 -7.22 3.07 0.72
N GLU A 100 -7.41 2.68 1.98
CA GLU A 100 -7.97 1.38 2.37
C GLU A 100 -9.31 1.08 1.72
N ARG A 101 -10.21 2.06 1.62
CA ARG A 101 -11.54 1.84 1.05
C ARG A 101 -11.47 1.32 -0.39
N ILE A 102 -10.57 1.86 -1.20
CA ILE A 102 -10.37 1.39 -2.58
C ILE A 102 -9.75 -0.01 -2.59
N ALA A 103 -8.80 -0.27 -1.70
CA ALA A 103 -8.21 -1.60 -1.56
C ALA A 103 -9.28 -2.64 -1.19
N MET A 104 -10.19 -2.29 -0.28
CA MET A 104 -11.31 -3.17 0.11
C MET A 104 -12.26 -3.41 -1.05
N LEU A 105 -12.55 -2.38 -1.86
CA LEU A 105 -13.35 -2.55 -3.07
C LEU A 105 -12.69 -3.56 -4.03
N MET A 106 -11.40 -3.42 -4.26
CA MET A 106 -10.67 -4.32 -5.16
C MET A 106 -10.66 -5.75 -4.66
N LEU A 107 -10.42 -5.95 -3.37
CA LEU A 107 -10.46 -7.28 -2.75
C LEU A 107 -11.87 -7.88 -2.83
N SER A 108 -12.90 -7.07 -2.62
CA SER A 108 -14.29 -7.50 -2.70
C SER A 108 -14.67 -7.94 -4.12
N LEU A 109 -14.24 -7.18 -5.13
CA LEU A 109 -14.47 -7.55 -6.52
C LEU A 109 -13.79 -8.88 -6.88
N SER A 110 -12.56 -9.08 -6.42
CA SER A 110 -11.83 -10.35 -6.63
C SER A 110 -12.51 -11.53 -5.94
N ALA A 111 -13.06 -11.30 -4.74
CA ALA A 111 -13.73 -12.36 -3.96
C ALA A 111 -15.16 -12.64 -4.43
N GLY A 112 -15.75 -11.72 -5.19
CA GLY A 112 -17.15 -11.82 -5.59
C GLY A 112 -18.14 -11.56 -4.46
N LYS A 113 -17.70 -10.94 -3.38
CA LYS A 113 -18.53 -10.59 -2.21
C LYS A 113 -17.87 -9.46 -1.43
N LEU A 114 -18.64 -8.78 -0.60
CA LEU A 114 -18.11 -7.72 0.26
C LEU A 114 -17.10 -8.29 1.26
N ILE A 115 -15.88 -7.74 1.23
CA ILE A 115 -14.85 -7.99 2.22
C ILE A 115 -14.81 -6.77 3.14
N GLU A 116 -14.98 -6.99 4.45
CA GLU A 116 -14.89 -5.91 5.42
C GLU A 116 -13.52 -5.87 6.05
N GLY A 117 -12.93 -4.67 6.08
CA GLY A 117 -11.63 -4.45 6.68
C GLY A 117 -11.75 -4.08 8.15
N LYS A 118 -10.62 -4.10 8.83
CA LYS A 118 -10.48 -3.76 10.24
C LYS A 118 -10.90 -2.31 10.55
N HIS A 119 -10.79 -1.40 9.56
CA HIS A 119 -11.04 0.03 9.71
C HIS A 119 -12.19 0.51 8.81
N GLY A 120 -13.12 -0.39 8.45
CA GLY A 120 -14.08 -0.19 7.36
C GLY A 120 -15.00 1.03 7.46
N ASP A 121 -15.31 1.50 8.65
CA ASP A 121 -16.27 2.58 8.87
C ASP A 121 -15.62 3.93 9.15
N GLU A 122 -14.31 4.04 9.03
CA GLU A 122 -13.61 5.31 9.26
C GLU A 122 -13.80 6.30 8.10
N ASP A 123 -13.99 7.57 8.45
CA ASP A 123 -14.14 8.62 7.45
C ASP A 123 -12.79 9.01 6.84
N TYR A 124 -12.80 9.24 5.54
CA TYR A 124 -11.63 9.73 4.80
C TYR A 124 -11.79 11.24 4.55
N VAL A 125 -11.23 12.02 5.45
CA VAL A 125 -11.31 13.49 5.38
C VAL A 125 -9.97 14.11 5.03
#